data_e2957f9cce5bd74fe65cdb3965254c65
#
_entry.id   e2957f9cce5bd74fe65cdb3965254c65
#
_cell.length_a   1.000
_cell.length_b   1.000
_cell.length_c   1.000
_cell.angle_alpha   90.00
_cell.angle_beta   90.00
_cell.angle_gamma   90.00
#
_symmetry.space_group_name_H-M   'P 1'
#
loop_
_entity.id
_entity.type
_entity.pdbx_description
1 polymer ?
#
loop_
_entity_poly.entity_id
_entity_poly.type
_entity_poly.pdbx_seq_one_letter_code
_entity_poly.pdbx_strand_id
1 'polypeptide(L)'
;MMVEAKPGENLLVVTETGFDRQIGESCLVAGINAKANTQLLTIPQMTTSDADRDFSSTAGAIVGANVIIMLGPAANESIARALLESRNKGGRVTQCEPLGAEDWILEGVLDVDYPRMTEVARKICLLWNETDVCHVTSQLGTDVSFRLKGRPALLADGRAVSPGDADFFPGATPSIAPVESTINGTVVIDGTLDAPLGPVSAPVTLELKEGLITSIEGGGDADALRERLHSTGDPKALAVCHWNVGISPRARMGNKMAEDEMVMGAITFGFGRQDPIFQGNVGNAKMHSDVVLTSGRVTLDGAVMCENNTLNPDLGLGGL
;
A
#
# COMPACT_ATOMS: atom_id res chain seq x y z
N MET A 1 -2.80 17.53 -8.73
CA MET A 1 -1.82 16.51 -9.18
C MET A 1 -2.32 15.11 -8.85
N MET A 2 -2.55 14.77 -7.57
CA MET A 2 -2.96 13.41 -7.17
C MET A 2 -4.36 13.02 -7.66
N VAL A 3 -5.30 13.92 -7.59
CA VAL A 3 -6.69 13.70 -7.99
C VAL A 3 -7.12 14.53 -9.21
N GLU A 4 -6.26 15.40 -9.71
CA GLU A 4 -6.51 16.30 -10.85
C GLU A 4 -7.91 16.94 -10.82
N ALA A 5 -8.26 17.55 -9.68
CA ALA A 5 -9.56 18.19 -9.52
C ALA A 5 -9.77 19.28 -10.58
N LYS A 6 -10.95 19.28 -11.19
CA LYS A 6 -11.31 20.17 -12.32
C LYS A 6 -12.22 21.30 -11.84
N PRO A 7 -12.24 22.43 -12.56
CA PRO A 7 -13.16 23.52 -12.25
C PRO A 7 -14.63 23.03 -12.20
N GLY A 8 -15.31 23.40 -11.12
CA GLY A 8 -16.72 23.04 -10.90
C GLY A 8 -16.99 21.67 -10.35
N GLU A 9 -15.97 20.78 -10.21
CA GLU A 9 -16.16 19.51 -9.52
C GLU A 9 -16.37 19.72 -8.02
N ASN A 10 -17.17 18.88 -7.39
CA ASN A 10 -17.33 18.82 -5.96
C ASN A 10 -16.18 17.99 -5.38
N LEU A 11 -15.25 18.64 -4.67
CA LEU A 11 -14.14 18.01 -3.97
C LEU A 11 -14.40 18.01 -2.48
N LEU A 12 -14.40 16.82 -1.88
CA LEU A 12 -14.54 16.62 -0.44
C LEU A 12 -13.22 16.13 0.16
N VAL A 13 -12.69 16.91 1.10
CA VAL A 13 -11.59 16.48 1.97
C VAL A 13 -12.19 16.02 3.27
N VAL A 14 -11.97 14.76 3.66
CA VAL A 14 -12.38 14.21 4.96
C VAL A 14 -11.14 13.99 5.80
N THR A 15 -11.12 14.53 7.01
CA THR A 15 -10.02 14.38 7.95
C THR A 15 -10.52 13.97 9.32
N GLU A 16 -9.67 13.40 10.14
CA GLU A 16 -9.97 13.02 11.53
C GLU A 16 -9.39 14.04 12.53
N THR A 17 -9.98 14.10 13.71
CA THR A 17 -9.54 15.04 14.78
C THR A 17 -8.11 14.80 15.26
N GLY A 18 -7.54 13.62 15.05
CA GLY A 18 -6.14 13.29 15.36
C GLY A 18 -5.16 13.58 14.22
N PHE A 19 -5.63 13.96 13.03
CA PHE A 19 -4.78 14.27 11.89
C PHE A 19 -4.34 15.75 11.90
N ASP A 20 -3.15 16.05 11.33
CA ASP A 20 -2.67 17.43 11.28
C ASP A 20 -3.63 18.30 10.44
N ARG A 21 -4.17 19.31 11.11
CA ARG A 21 -5.11 20.23 10.50
C ARG A 21 -4.53 20.98 9.29
N GLN A 22 -3.23 21.26 9.27
CA GLN A 22 -2.57 21.98 8.18
C GLN A 22 -2.63 21.19 6.87
N ILE A 23 -2.59 19.86 6.93
CA ILE A 23 -2.69 19.01 5.73
C ILE A 23 -4.10 19.13 5.12
N GLY A 24 -5.14 19.02 5.95
CA GLY A 24 -6.51 19.18 5.51
C GLY A 24 -6.78 20.57 4.90
N GLU A 25 -6.30 21.63 5.55
CA GLU A 25 -6.40 23.00 5.07
C GLU A 25 -5.61 23.22 3.78
N SER A 26 -4.44 22.59 3.62
CA SER A 26 -3.65 22.65 2.39
C SER A 26 -4.39 21.99 1.22
N CYS A 27 -5.02 20.85 1.46
CA CYS A 27 -5.88 20.19 0.46
C CYS A 27 -7.07 21.07 0.07
N LEU A 28 -7.73 21.71 1.04
CA LEU A 28 -8.83 22.65 0.82
C LEU A 28 -8.37 23.82 -0.08
N VAL A 29 -7.26 24.46 0.25
CA VAL A 29 -6.70 25.60 -0.52
C VAL A 29 -6.30 25.15 -1.93
N ALA A 30 -5.67 23.99 -2.07
CA ALA A 30 -5.31 23.42 -3.37
C ALA A 30 -6.54 23.20 -4.27
N GLY A 31 -7.62 22.65 -3.70
CA GLY A 31 -8.87 22.46 -4.42
C GLY A 31 -9.54 23.77 -4.86
N ILE A 32 -9.54 24.79 -3.99
CA ILE A 32 -10.03 26.12 -4.30
C ILE A 32 -9.21 26.74 -5.45
N ASN A 33 -7.88 26.62 -5.42
CA ASN A 33 -6.99 27.10 -6.48
C ASN A 33 -7.23 26.37 -7.81
N ALA A 34 -7.64 25.10 -7.77
CA ALA A 34 -8.09 24.34 -8.93
C ALA A 34 -9.50 24.73 -9.41
N LYS A 35 -10.16 25.68 -8.75
CA LYS A 35 -11.55 26.13 -9.01
C LYS A 35 -12.59 25.01 -8.81
N ALA A 36 -12.30 24.04 -7.99
CA ALA A 36 -13.26 23.04 -7.55
C ALA A 36 -14.15 23.60 -6.41
N ASN A 37 -15.36 23.09 -6.28
CA ASN A 37 -16.24 23.36 -5.14
C ASN A 37 -15.74 22.51 -3.95
N THR A 38 -14.77 23.03 -3.21
CA THR A 38 -14.04 22.27 -2.21
C THR A 38 -14.62 22.44 -0.82
N GLN A 39 -14.76 21.34 -0.09
CA GLN A 39 -15.19 21.31 1.29
C GLN A 39 -14.20 20.49 2.13
N LEU A 40 -14.00 20.89 3.38
CA LEU A 40 -13.23 20.15 4.39
C LEU A 40 -14.19 19.70 5.50
N LEU A 41 -14.28 18.41 5.72
CA LEU A 41 -15.08 17.78 6.76
C LEU A 41 -14.16 17.11 7.77
N THR A 42 -14.24 17.53 9.04
CA THR A 42 -13.51 16.88 10.12
C THR A 42 -14.46 15.97 10.89
N ILE A 43 -14.09 14.72 11.03
CA ILE A 43 -14.81 13.70 11.80
C ILE A 43 -14.01 13.31 13.06
N PRO A 44 -14.63 12.73 14.07
CA PRO A 44 -13.88 12.15 15.18
C PRO A 44 -12.91 11.08 14.71
N GLN A 45 -11.74 11.00 15.37
CA GLN A 45 -10.80 9.92 15.12
C GLN A 45 -11.49 8.57 15.27
N MET A 46 -11.33 7.73 14.25
CA MET A 46 -11.89 6.38 14.23
C MET A 46 -10.93 5.38 14.86
N THR A 47 -11.49 4.44 15.57
CA THR A 47 -10.80 3.29 16.15
C THR A 47 -11.47 2.00 15.68
N THR A 48 -10.86 0.85 15.94
CA THR A 48 -11.48 -0.45 15.62
C THR A 48 -12.82 -0.68 16.31
N SER A 49 -13.10 0.03 17.42
CA SER A 49 -14.40 -0.01 18.11
C SER A 49 -15.49 0.81 17.42
N ASP A 50 -15.14 1.66 16.47
CA ASP A 50 -16.09 2.52 15.77
C ASP A 50 -16.59 1.91 14.44
N ALA A 51 -16.30 0.64 14.16
CA ALA A 51 -16.66 -0.02 12.91
C ALA A 51 -18.14 0.12 12.58
N ASP A 52 -19.04 0.00 13.57
CA ASP A 52 -20.50 0.07 13.43
C ASP A 52 -21.08 1.45 13.80
N ARG A 53 -20.25 2.45 14.10
CA ARG A 53 -20.72 3.79 14.45
C ARG A 53 -21.42 4.44 13.26
N ASP A 54 -22.51 5.18 13.52
CA ASP A 54 -23.25 5.88 12.48
C ASP A 54 -22.50 7.11 11.94
N PHE A 55 -22.03 7.02 10.70
CA PHE A 55 -21.46 8.09 9.90
C PHE A 55 -22.29 8.40 8.65
N SER A 56 -23.61 8.23 8.72
CA SER A 56 -24.51 8.42 7.57
C SER A 56 -24.39 9.81 6.93
N SER A 57 -24.18 10.86 7.72
CA SER A 57 -23.96 12.21 7.19
C SER A 57 -22.67 12.33 6.37
N THR A 58 -21.58 11.74 6.88
CA THR A 58 -20.30 11.67 6.16
C THR A 58 -20.43 10.82 4.90
N ALA A 59 -21.08 9.67 5.00
CA ALA A 59 -21.34 8.79 3.86
C ALA A 59 -22.15 9.51 2.76
N GLY A 60 -23.19 10.28 3.14
CA GLY A 60 -23.94 11.10 2.19
C GLY A 60 -23.11 12.17 1.49
N ALA A 61 -22.19 12.83 2.21
CA ALA A 61 -21.28 13.80 1.64
C ALA A 61 -20.27 13.14 0.64
N ILE A 62 -19.73 11.97 0.99
CA ILE A 62 -18.83 11.19 0.12
C ILE A 62 -19.54 10.83 -1.19
N VAL A 63 -20.76 10.30 -1.13
CA VAL A 63 -21.51 9.89 -2.34
C VAL A 63 -21.88 11.07 -3.23
N GLY A 64 -22.01 12.28 -2.65
CA GLY A 64 -22.30 13.53 -3.37
C GLY A 64 -21.08 14.20 -4.00
N ALA A 65 -19.86 13.72 -3.75
CA ALA A 65 -18.63 14.32 -4.26
C ALA A 65 -18.13 13.62 -5.54
N ASN A 66 -17.48 14.40 -6.42
CA ASN A 66 -16.79 13.89 -7.62
C ASN A 66 -15.38 13.42 -7.29
N VAL A 67 -14.77 14.05 -6.30
CA VAL A 67 -13.40 13.78 -5.84
C VAL A 67 -13.39 13.72 -4.33
N ILE A 68 -12.79 12.69 -3.76
CA ILE A 68 -12.66 12.48 -2.33
C ILE A 68 -11.19 12.34 -1.97
N ILE A 69 -10.74 13.15 -1.00
CA ILE A 69 -9.45 13.01 -0.34
C ILE A 69 -9.73 12.57 1.09
N MET A 70 -9.38 11.33 1.43
CA MET A 70 -9.58 10.75 2.75
C MET A 70 -8.28 10.81 3.54
N LEU A 71 -8.21 11.71 4.53
CA LEU A 71 -7.05 11.85 5.43
C LEU A 71 -7.34 11.11 6.72
N GLY A 72 -7.00 9.83 6.73
CA GLY A 72 -7.26 8.89 7.81
C GLY A 72 -7.82 7.55 7.32
N PRO A 73 -7.87 6.53 8.19
CA PRO A 73 -8.33 5.20 7.83
C PRO A 73 -9.83 5.18 7.53
N ALA A 74 -10.22 4.49 6.47
CA ALA A 74 -11.64 4.20 6.17
C ALA A 74 -12.14 2.99 6.98
N ALA A 75 -11.89 2.97 8.28
CA ALA A 75 -12.14 1.82 9.15
C ALA A 75 -13.63 1.58 9.46
N ASN A 76 -14.53 2.48 9.05
CA ASN A 76 -15.95 2.39 9.30
C ASN A 76 -16.71 1.82 8.09
N GLU A 77 -17.64 0.89 8.34
CA GLU A 77 -18.37 0.19 7.28
C GLU A 77 -19.23 1.14 6.41
N SER A 78 -19.88 2.14 7.02
CA SER A 78 -20.73 3.09 6.26
C SER A 78 -19.89 3.99 5.36
N ILE A 79 -18.71 4.41 5.81
CA ILE A 79 -17.74 5.18 5.01
C ILE A 79 -17.18 4.33 3.88
N ALA A 80 -16.70 3.12 4.16
CA ALA A 80 -16.16 2.21 3.16
C ALA A 80 -17.18 1.91 2.04
N ARG A 81 -18.44 1.69 2.41
CA ARG A 81 -19.56 1.48 1.47
C ARG A 81 -19.81 2.73 0.61
N ALA A 82 -19.77 3.93 1.22
CA ALA A 82 -19.97 5.18 0.50
C ALA A 82 -18.82 5.48 -0.49
N LEU A 83 -17.57 5.18 -0.11
CA LEU A 83 -16.42 5.27 -1.01
C LEU A 83 -16.58 4.35 -2.23
N LEU A 84 -16.98 3.09 -2.00
CA LEU A 84 -17.26 2.15 -3.09
C LEU A 84 -18.41 2.62 -3.99
N GLU A 85 -19.50 3.13 -3.40
CA GLU A 85 -20.63 3.68 -4.16
C GLU A 85 -20.21 4.88 -4.99
N SER A 86 -19.43 5.81 -4.42
CA SER A 86 -18.90 6.97 -5.14
C SER A 86 -18.04 6.53 -6.34
N ARG A 87 -17.13 5.57 -6.15
CA ARG A 87 -16.31 5.01 -7.24
C ARG A 87 -17.15 4.39 -8.35
N ASN A 88 -18.16 3.62 -8.01
CA ASN A 88 -19.08 3.03 -8.97
C ASN A 88 -19.86 4.06 -9.80
N LYS A 89 -20.01 5.28 -9.27
CA LYS A 89 -20.58 6.44 -9.97
C LYS A 89 -19.54 7.29 -10.73
N GLY A 90 -18.28 6.85 -10.74
CA GLY A 90 -17.17 7.56 -11.39
C GLY A 90 -16.44 8.56 -10.46
N GLY A 91 -16.74 8.57 -9.17
CA GLY A 91 -15.98 9.33 -8.18
C GLY A 91 -14.54 8.85 -8.09
N ARG A 92 -13.61 9.77 -7.85
CA ARG A 92 -12.18 9.50 -7.66
C ARG A 92 -11.83 9.63 -6.20
N VAL A 93 -11.14 8.62 -5.67
CA VAL A 93 -10.81 8.55 -4.24
C VAL A 93 -9.31 8.42 -4.05
N THR A 94 -8.71 9.31 -3.25
CA THR A 94 -7.38 9.08 -2.71
C THR A 94 -7.46 9.00 -1.19
N GLN A 95 -6.74 8.03 -0.63
CA GLN A 95 -6.69 7.79 0.80
C GLN A 95 -5.26 7.97 1.29
N CYS A 96 -5.08 8.77 2.33
CA CYS A 96 -3.80 8.95 2.99
C CYS A 96 -3.86 8.27 4.35
N GLU A 97 -3.07 7.24 4.52
CA GLU A 97 -2.83 6.58 5.80
C GLU A 97 -1.46 6.98 6.33
N PRO A 98 -1.20 6.73 7.55
CA PRO A 98 -1.94 6.74 8.78
C PRO A 98 -1.80 8.09 9.53
N LEU A 99 -2.54 8.26 10.59
CA LEU A 99 -2.35 9.36 11.56
C LEU A 99 -0.89 9.41 12.04
N GLY A 100 -0.31 10.63 12.17
CA GLY A 100 1.08 10.83 12.56
C GLY A 100 2.09 10.70 11.41
N ALA A 101 1.62 10.70 10.17
CA ALA A 101 2.46 10.67 8.98
C ALA A 101 2.84 12.07 8.46
N GLU A 102 2.44 13.12 9.17
CA GLU A 102 2.54 14.51 8.75
C GLU A 102 3.98 14.92 8.40
N ASP A 103 4.93 14.52 9.23
CA ASP A 103 6.34 14.88 9.05
C ASP A 103 6.91 14.30 7.75
N TRP A 104 6.65 13.03 7.47
CA TRP A 104 7.19 12.38 6.28
C TRP A 104 6.46 12.81 5.00
N ILE A 105 5.16 13.13 5.07
CA ILE A 105 4.41 13.71 3.96
C ILE A 105 5.00 15.08 3.58
N LEU A 106 5.35 15.91 4.57
CA LEU A 106 5.86 17.26 4.33
C LEU A 106 7.36 17.29 3.97
N GLU A 107 8.15 16.34 4.42
CA GLU A 107 9.62 16.42 4.38
C GLU A 107 10.30 15.63 3.26
N GLY A 108 9.62 14.84 2.47
CA GLY A 108 10.37 14.04 1.52
C GLY A 108 9.56 13.28 0.50
N VAL A 109 8.63 12.46 0.93
CA VAL A 109 7.89 11.55 0.04
C VAL A 109 7.09 12.30 -1.03
N LEU A 110 6.68 13.53 -0.77
CA LEU A 110 5.98 14.39 -1.73
C LEU A 110 6.90 15.11 -2.72
N ASP A 111 8.20 15.24 -2.43
CA ASP A 111 9.16 15.93 -3.30
C ASP A 111 9.75 14.96 -4.32
N VAL A 112 8.87 14.40 -5.15
CA VAL A 112 9.21 13.47 -6.23
C VAL A 112 8.60 13.89 -7.56
N ASP A 113 9.23 13.50 -8.66
CA ASP A 113 8.64 13.63 -9.99
C ASP A 113 7.56 12.55 -10.18
N TYR A 114 6.32 12.85 -9.73
CA TYR A 114 5.19 11.94 -9.85
C TYR A 114 4.91 11.48 -11.28
N PRO A 115 4.94 12.31 -12.33
CA PRO A 115 4.84 11.85 -13.71
C PRO A 115 5.85 10.77 -14.04
N ARG A 116 7.12 10.96 -13.67
CA ARG A 116 8.17 9.97 -13.90
C ARG A 116 7.97 8.70 -13.06
N MET A 117 7.60 8.86 -11.79
CA MET A 117 7.31 7.74 -10.91
C MET A 117 6.14 6.89 -11.44
N THR A 118 5.06 7.53 -11.90
CA THR A 118 3.94 6.84 -12.56
C THR A 118 4.37 6.08 -13.82
N GLU A 119 5.27 6.66 -14.63
CA GLU A 119 5.81 5.99 -15.83
C GLU A 119 6.59 4.73 -15.45
N VAL A 120 7.48 4.82 -14.45
CA VAL A 120 8.24 3.66 -13.95
C VAL A 120 7.34 2.61 -13.34
N ALA A 121 6.38 3.00 -12.49
CA ALA A 121 5.39 2.07 -11.92
C ALA A 121 4.60 1.34 -13.01
N ARG A 122 4.14 2.05 -14.03
CA ARG A 122 3.44 1.46 -15.18
C ARG A 122 4.33 0.46 -15.93
N LYS A 123 5.60 0.78 -16.11
CA LYS A 123 6.55 -0.10 -16.76
C LYS A 123 6.76 -1.38 -15.93
N ILE A 124 6.88 -1.27 -14.61
CA ILE A 124 6.95 -2.42 -13.70
C ILE A 124 5.70 -3.29 -13.84
N CYS A 125 4.51 -2.70 -13.82
CA CYS A 125 3.26 -3.44 -14.01
C CYS A 125 3.22 -4.19 -15.34
N LEU A 126 3.67 -3.60 -16.44
CA LEU A 126 3.74 -4.26 -17.74
C LEU A 126 4.71 -5.44 -17.71
N LEU A 127 5.89 -5.27 -17.11
CA LEU A 127 6.87 -6.36 -16.95
C LEU A 127 6.29 -7.51 -16.13
N TRP A 128 5.62 -7.23 -15.01
CA TRP A 128 5.01 -8.26 -14.16
C TRP A 128 3.87 -9.01 -14.86
N ASN A 129 3.04 -8.29 -15.63
CA ASN A 129 1.94 -8.93 -16.38
C ASN A 129 2.44 -9.92 -17.46
N GLU A 130 3.66 -9.69 -17.98
CA GLU A 130 4.28 -10.55 -18.99
C GLU A 130 5.14 -11.67 -18.37
N THR A 131 5.59 -11.52 -17.12
CA THR A 131 6.47 -12.44 -16.41
C THR A 131 5.73 -13.69 -15.96
N ASP A 132 6.36 -14.85 -16.11
CA ASP A 132 5.88 -16.08 -15.48
C ASP A 132 6.47 -16.27 -14.08
N VAL A 133 7.78 -16.24 -13.93
CA VAL A 133 8.48 -16.54 -12.67
C VAL A 133 9.18 -15.31 -12.12
N CYS A 134 8.83 -14.94 -10.90
CA CYS A 134 9.59 -13.98 -10.09
C CYS A 134 10.42 -14.73 -9.05
N HIS A 135 11.68 -14.33 -8.89
CA HIS A 135 12.57 -14.87 -7.86
C HIS A 135 13.20 -13.71 -7.09
N VAL A 136 13.10 -13.77 -5.77
CA VAL A 136 13.61 -12.77 -4.83
C VAL A 136 14.69 -13.40 -3.98
N THR A 137 15.86 -12.76 -3.93
CA THR A 137 16.97 -13.17 -3.06
C THR A 137 17.53 -11.99 -2.28
N SER A 138 18.17 -12.24 -1.14
CA SER A 138 18.90 -11.23 -0.37
C SER A 138 20.19 -11.79 0.23
N GLN A 139 21.08 -10.90 0.66
CA GLN A 139 22.32 -11.31 1.34
C GLN A 139 22.08 -11.97 2.69
N LEU A 140 20.94 -11.69 3.32
CA LEU A 140 20.55 -12.25 4.61
C LEU A 140 19.90 -13.61 4.52
N GLY A 141 19.70 -14.15 3.31
CA GLY A 141 19.20 -15.51 3.11
C GLY A 141 17.77 -15.59 2.58
N THR A 142 17.14 -14.50 2.18
CA THR A 142 15.91 -14.60 1.39
C THR A 142 16.20 -15.35 0.10
N ASP A 143 15.39 -16.36 -0.18
CA ASP A 143 15.41 -17.16 -1.42
C ASP A 143 14.00 -17.71 -1.63
N VAL A 144 13.16 -16.94 -2.33
CA VAL A 144 11.75 -17.28 -2.56
C VAL A 144 11.39 -17.06 -4.01
N SER A 145 10.63 -18.00 -4.58
CA SER A 145 10.13 -17.91 -5.93
C SER A 145 8.61 -18.10 -6.01
N PHE A 146 8.01 -17.45 -6.99
CA PHE A 146 6.57 -17.51 -7.26
C PHE A 146 6.24 -17.12 -8.69
N ARG A 147 5.01 -17.44 -9.11
CA ARG A 147 4.51 -17.09 -10.44
C ARG A 147 3.61 -15.86 -10.38
N LEU A 148 3.72 -15.01 -11.40
CA LEU A 148 2.91 -13.79 -11.55
C LEU A 148 1.86 -13.94 -12.66
N LYS A 149 2.07 -14.82 -13.62
CA LYS A 149 1.25 -14.93 -14.83
C LYS A 149 -0.24 -15.12 -14.51
N GLY A 150 -1.05 -14.28 -15.13
CA GLY A 150 -2.52 -14.32 -14.97
C GLY A 150 -3.03 -13.48 -13.79
N ARG A 151 -2.17 -12.73 -13.12
CA ARG A 151 -2.54 -11.80 -12.06
C ARG A 151 -2.43 -10.36 -12.54
N PRO A 152 -3.39 -9.47 -12.21
CA PRO A 152 -3.27 -8.06 -12.54
C PRO A 152 -2.26 -7.38 -11.62
N ALA A 153 -1.28 -6.68 -12.22
CA ALA A 153 -0.43 -5.77 -11.48
C ALA A 153 -1.16 -4.44 -11.26
N LEU A 154 -1.06 -3.91 -10.05
CA LEU A 154 -1.67 -2.66 -9.63
C LEU A 154 -0.64 -1.54 -9.63
N LEU A 155 -1.01 -0.40 -10.19
CA LEU A 155 -0.10 0.71 -10.39
C LEU A 155 0.39 1.33 -9.08
N ALA A 156 -0.52 1.53 -8.11
CA ALA A 156 -0.26 2.07 -6.77
C ALA A 156 0.72 3.27 -6.79
N ASP A 157 0.48 4.22 -7.70
CA ASP A 157 1.28 5.42 -7.86
C ASP A 157 0.76 6.62 -7.03
N GLY A 158 -0.27 6.40 -6.22
CA GLY A 158 -0.91 7.39 -5.37
C GLY A 158 -1.86 8.32 -6.11
N ARG A 159 -2.23 8.02 -7.37
CA ARG A 159 -3.04 8.90 -8.22
C ARG A 159 -4.42 8.32 -8.50
N ALA A 160 -5.44 9.13 -8.32
CA ALA A 160 -6.82 8.81 -8.68
C ALA A 160 -7.33 9.88 -9.68
N VAL A 161 -7.06 9.69 -10.98
CA VAL A 161 -7.27 10.71 -12.01
C VAL A 161 -8.37 10.36 -13.01
N SER A 162 -8.68 9.08 -13.20
CA SER A 162 -9.76 8.59 -14.06
C SER A 162 -11.03 8.30 -13.28
N PRO A 163 -12.22 8.36 -13.89
CA PRO A 163 -13.47 8.02 -13.21
C PRO A 163 -13.43 6.61 -12.58
N GLY A 164 -13.75 6.52 -11.30
CA GLY A 164 -13.76 5.28 -10.54
C GLY A 164 -12.40 4.88 -9.94
N ASP A 165 -11.34 5.64 -10.23
CA ASP A 165 -10.03 5.37 -9.65
C ASP A 165 -10.04 5.51 -8.12
N ALA A 166 -9.25 4.66 -7.48
CA ALA A 166 -8.87 4.81 -6.08
C ALA A 166 -7.42 4.39 -5.89
N ASP A 167 -6.70 5.13 -5.05
CA ASP A 167 -5.33 4.79 -4.71
C ASP A 167 -4.98 5.32 -3.32
N PHE A 168 -3.90 4.78 -2.74
CA PHE A 168 -3.31 5.25 -1.50
C PHE A 168 -2.24 6.28 -1.79
N PHE A 169 -2.31 7.41 -1.08
CA PHE A 169 -1.36 8.50 -1.22
C PHE A 169 -0.41 8.51 -0.01
N PRO A 170 0.91 8.64 -0.21
CA PRO A 170 1.62 9.10 -1.43
C PRO A 170 1.87 8.08 -2.54
N GLY A 171 1.56 6.80 -2.41
CA GLY A 171 1.86 5.80 -3.43
C GLY A 171 3.36 5.52 -3.58
N ALA A 172 3.75 4.87 -4.66
CA ALA A 172 5.10 4.38 -4.99
C ALA A 172 5.34 2.91 -4.62
N THR A 173 4.30 2.11 -4.64
CA THR A 173 4.32 0.68 -4.30
C THR A 173 3.59 -0.16 -5.35
N PRO A 174 4.07 -0.23 -6.63
CA PRO A 174 3.49 -1.19 -7.57
C PRO A 174 3.32 -2.54 -6.91
N SER A 175 2.12 -3.11 -7.00
CA SER A 175 1.73 -4.28 -6.21
C SER A 175 1.08 -5.35 -7.08
N ILE A 176 1.23 -6.61 -6.70
CA ILE A 176 0.60 -7.75 -7.37
C ILE A 176 0.34 -8.86 -6.36
N ALA A 177 -0.75 -9.61 -6.53
CA ALA A 177 -0.91 -10.88 -5.82
C ALA A 177 -0.24 -12.00 -6.61
N PRO A 178 0.85 -12.62 -6.16
CA PRO A 178 1.40 -13.79 -6.80
C PRO A 178 0.38 -14.94 -6.86
N VAL A 179 0.58 -15.93 -7.74
CA VAL A 179 -0.23 -17.15 -7.71
C VAL A 179 0.13 -17.93 -6.44
N GLU A 180 -0.71 -17.85 -5.43
CA GLU A 180 -0.43 -18.19 -4.03
C GLU A 180 0.17 -19.59 -3.87
N SER A 181 -0.41 -20.62 -4.52
CA SER A 181 0.07 -22.01 -4.47
C SER A 181 1.48 -22.22 -5.03
N THR A 182 2.04 -21.22 -5.69
CA THR A 182 3.38 -21.33 -6.30
C THR A 182 4.47 -20.70 -5.45
N ILE A 183 4.12 -19.99 -4.36
CA ILE A 183 5.07 -19.27 -3.51
C ILE A 183 5.76 -20.27 -2.59
N ASN A 184 7.07 -20.44 -2.78
CA ASN A 184 7.87 -21.36 -1.98
C ASN A 184 9.26 -20.78 -1.73
N GLY A 185 9.78 -21.00 -0.54
CA GLY A 185 11.13 -20.59 -0.14
C GLY A 185 11.17 -19.84 1.18
N THR A 186 12.28 -19.16 1.42
CA THR A 186 12.60 -18.46 2.65
C THR A 186 12.52 -16.96 2.44
N VAL A 187 11.90 -16.24 3.37
CA VAL A 187 11.88 -14.78 3.44
C VAL A 187 12.55 -14.34 4.73
N VAL A 188 13.58 -13.52 4.65
CA VAL A 188 14.28 -12.96 5.82
C VAL A 188 13.95 -11.47 5.91
N ILE A 189 13.22 -11.09 6.94
CA ILE A 189 12.77 -9.73 7.22
C ILE A 189 13.86 -9.02 8.03
N ASP A 190 14.35 -7.90 7.53
CA ASP A 190 15.38 -7.06 8.16
C ASP A 190 14.94 -5.58 8.30
N GLY A 191 13.71 -5.28 7.91
CA GLY A 191 13.11 -3.96 7.95
C GLY A 191 12.03 -3.84 9.02
N THR A 192 10.78 -3.74 8.59
CA THR A 192 9.65 -3.37 9.45
C THR A 192 8.57 -4.44 9.43
N LEU A 193 7.98 -4.69 10.58
CA LEU A 193 6.74 -5.44 10.75
C LEU A 193 5.58 -4.45 10.93
N ASP A 194 4.40 -4.79 10.44
CA ASP A 194 3.22 -3.96 10.56
C ASP A 194 2.88 -3.60 12.02
N ALA A 195 2.28 -2.43 12.19
CA ALA A 195 1.89 -1.93 13.51
C ALA A 195 1.03 -2.94 14.29
N PRO A 196 1.23 -3.05 15.61
CA PRO A 196 2.05 -2.20 16.49
C PRO A 196 3.51 -2.69 16.66
N LEU A 197 4.03 -3.61 15.83
CA LEU A 197 5.33 -4.25 16.04
C LEU A 197 6.50 -3.33 15.67
N GLY A 198 6.49 -2.73 14.48
CA GLY A 198 7.53 -1.78 14.03
C GLY A 198 8.81 -2.44 13.51
N PRO A 199 9.95 -1.72 13.49
CA PRO A 199 11.22 -2.22 12.97
C PRO A 199 11.73 -3.41 13.78
N VAL A 200 12.29 -4.39 13.06
CA VAL A 200 12.89 -5.55 13.73
C VAL A 200 14.22 -5.19 14.39
N SER A 201 14.46 -5.74 15.58
CA SER A 201 15.73 -5.62 16.30
C SER A 201 16.77 -6.65 15.81
N ALA A 202 16.32 -7.74 15.22
CA ALA A 202 17.10 -8.78 14.58
C ALA A 202 16.28 -9.41 13.44
N PRO A 203 16.94 -9.97 12.40
CA PRO A 203 16.22 -10.57 11.28
C PRO A 203 15.23 -11.66 11.72
N VAL A 204 14.05 -11.66 11.10
CA VAL A 204 12.99 -12.65 11.28
C VAL A 204 12.91 -13.50 10.00
N THR A 205 12.99 -14.81 10.14
CA THR A 205 12.95 -15.75 9.02
C THR A 205 11.58 -16.41 8.91
N LEU A 206 10.99 -16.36 7.74
CA LEU A 206 9.76 -17.06 7.39
C LEU A 206 10.05 -18.18 6.41
N GLU A 207 9.55 -19.39 6.66
CA GLU A 207 9.47 -20.44 5.65
C GLU A 207 8.10 -20.44 5.00
N LEU A 208 8.08 -20.31 3.65
CA LEU A 208 6.87 -20.29 2.86
C LEU A 208 6.73 -21.60 2.07
N LYS A 209 5.56 -22.20 2.12
CA LYS A 209 5.19 -23.35 1.33
C LYS A 209 3.78 -23.16 0.75
N GLU A 210 3.68 -23.25 -0.57
CA GLU A 210 2.40 -23.06 -1.29
C GLU A 210 1.64 -21.78 -0.84
N GLY A 211 2.41 -20.71 -0.60
CA GLY A 211 1.89 -19.40 -0.20
C GLY A 211 1.51 -19.25 1.28
N LEU A 212 1.78 -20.25 2.10
CA LEU A 212 1.50 -20.22 3.54
C LEU A 212 2.79 -20.15 4.34
N ILE A 213 2.80 -19.35 5.39
CA ILE A 213 3.88 -19.40 6.40
C ILE A 213 3.78 -20.73 7.14
N THR A 214 4.86 -21.52 7.10
CA THR A 214 5.00 -22.81 7.81
C THR A 214 5.90 -22.74 9.01
N SER A 215 6.86 -21.79 9.04
CA SER A 215 7.71 -21.50 10.19
C SER A 215 7.98 -20.00 10.29
N ILE A 216 8.15 -19.52 11.52
CA ILE A 216 8.58 -18.16 11.84
C ILE A 216 9.70 -18.30 12.87
N GLU A 217 10.92 -17.93 12.50
CA GLU A 217 12.11 -18.07 13.34
C GLU A 217 12.83 -16.73 13.52
N GLY A 218 13.49 -16.56 14.68
CA GLY A 218 14.19 -15.33 15.06
C GLY A 218 14.00 -15.07 16.54
N GLY A 219 14.37 -13.90 17.02
CA GLY A 219 14.24 -13.54 18.43
C GLY A 219 12.82 -13.12 18.84
N GLY A 220 12.72 -12.15 19.77
CA GLY A 220 11.43 -11.65 20.27
C GLY A 220 10.51 -11.09 19.20
N ASP A 221 11.07 -10.51 18.12
CA ASP A 221 10.27 -9.97 17.00
C ASP A 221 9.55 -11.11 16.26
N ALA A 222 10.19 -12.27 16.08
CA ALA A 222 9.56 -13.46 15.49
C ALA A 222 8.43 -14.01 16.37
N ASP A 223 8.62 -14.01 17.70
CA ASP A 223 7.59 -14.42 18.64
C ASP A 223 6.37 -13.48 18.59
N ALA A 224 6.62 -12.18 18.56
CA ALA A 224 5.58 -11.16 18.46
C ALA A 224 4.80 -11.25 17.13
N LEU A 225 5.50 -11.44 16.01
CA LEU A 225 4.86 -11.66 14.71
C LEU A 225 4.00 -12.93 14.71
N ARG A 226 4.51 -14.02 15.27
CA ARG A 226 3.78 -15.29 15.40
C ARG A 226 2.52 -15.12 16.23
N GLU A 227 2.62 -14.46 17.39
CA GLU A 227 1.46 -14.17 18.24
C GLU A 227 0.43 -13.33 17.48
N ARG A 228 0.85 -12.27 16.80
CA ARG A 228 -0.02 -11.41 16.00
C ARG A 228 -0.77 -12.20 14.93
N LEU A 229 -0.06 -12.95 14.09
CA LEU A 229 -0.68 -13.70 13.00
C LEU A 229 -1.66 -14.78 13.49
N HIS A 230 -1.41 -15.37 14.65
CA HIS A 230 -2.31 -16.35 15.24
C HIS A 230 -3.43 -15.76 16.12
N SER A 231 -3.37 -14.46 16.46
CA SER A 231 -4.28 -13.80 17.41
C SER A 231 -5.77 -13.89 17.04
N THR A 232 -6.07 -13.94 15.76
CA THR A 232 -7.45 -14.00 15.26
C THR A 232 -8.00 -15.43 15.14
N GLY A 233 -7.14 -16.44 15.26
CA GLY A 233 -7.49 -17.83 15.02
C GLY A 233 -7.88 -18.15 13.56
N ASP A 234 -7.63 -17.24 12.63
CA ASP A 234 -7.92 -17.41 11.20
C ASP A 234 -6.66 -17.93 10.49
N PRO A 235 -6.67 -19.16 9.94
CA PRO A 235 -5.51 -19.72 9.24
C PRO A 235 -5.12 -18.92 8.00
N LYS A 236 -6.04 -18.15 7.41
CA LYS A 236 -5.76 -17.28 6.28
C LYS A 236 -4.82 -16.12 6.62
N ALA A 237 -4.64 -15.78 7.91
CA ALA A 237 -3.68 -14.80 8.36
C ALA A 237 -2.23 -15.17 8.00
N LEU A 238 -1.96 -16.45 7.75
CA LEU A 238 -0.64 -16.96 7.34
C LEU A 238 -0.43 -17.00 5.81
N ALA A 239 -1.44 -16.63 5.03
CA ALA A 239 -1.36 -16.70 3.58
C ALA A 239 -0.78 -15.42 2.99
N VAL A 240 0.17 -15.53 2.06
CA VAL A 240 0.65 -14.38 1.27
C VAL A 240 -0.49 -13.86 0.42
N CYS A 241 -0.86 -12.60 0.60
CA CYS A 241 -1.98 -11.97 -0.10
C CYS A 241 -1.55 -10.99 -1.19
N HIS A 242 -0.41 -10.35 -1.05
CA HIS A 242 0.21 -9.52 -2.09
C HIS A 242 1.73 -9.42 -1.89
N TRP A 243 2.36 -8.85 -2.90
CA TRP A 243 3.78 -8.54 -2.93
C TRP A 243 3.97 -7.20 -3.65
N ASN A 244 4.90 -6.37 -3.19
CA ASN A 244 5.24 -5.12 -3.83
C ASN A 244 6.74 -4.82 -3.79
N VAL A 245 7.16 -3.82 -4.59
CA VAL A 245 8.49 -3.24 -4.56
C VAL A 245 8.36 -1.73 -4.48
N GLY A 246 9.00 -1.13 -3.48
CA GLY A 246 9.05 0.32 -3.32
C GLY A 246 9.86 1.00 -4.44
N ILE A 247 9.38 2.16 -4.90
CA ILE A 247 10.04 2.92 -5.97
C ILE A 247 10.22 4.41 -5.67
N SER A 248 9.98 4.85 -4.43
CA SER A 248 10.20 6.24 -4.06
C SER A 248 11.68 6.52 -3.80
N PRO A 249 12.29 7.49 -4.51
CA PRO A 249 13.68 7.89 -4.26
C PRO A 249 13.82 8.76 -3.00
N ARG A 250 12.71 9.15 -2.38
CA ARG A 250 12.68 10.06 -1.21
C ARG A 250 12.16 9.41 0.06
N ALA A 251 11.50 8.27 -0.03
CA ALA A 251 11.08 7.51 1.15
C ALA A 251 12.29 7.03 1.95
N ARG A 252 12.13 6.97 3.27
CA ARG A 252 13.18 6.59 4.20
C ARG A 252 12.71 5.46 5.08
N MET A 253 13.56 4.48 5.29
CA MET A 253 13.33 3.42 6.27
C MET A 253 13.35 4.03 7.68
N GLY A 254 12.24 3.96 8.41
CA GLY A 254 12.18 4.71 9.65
C GLY A 254 11.04 4.40 10.60
N ASN A 255 10.43 3.22 10.56
CA ASN A 255 9.37 2.85 11.52
C ASN A 255 7.96 3.35 11.15
N LYS A 256 7.72 3.59 9.88
CA LYS A 256 6.37 3.88 9.40
C LYS A 256 6.11 2.95 8.22
N MET A 257 5.35 1.88 8.44
CA MET A 257 5.11 0.85 7.42
C MET A 257 4.77 1.46 6.05
N ALA A 258 3.86 2.42 6.03
CA ALA A 258 3.44 3.08 4.78
C ALA A 258 4.59 3.81 4.05
N GLU A 259 5.62 4.31 4.75
CA GLU A 259 6.80 4.89 4.14
C GLU A 259 7.87 3.83 3.83
N ASP A 260 8.08 2.89 4.76
CA ASP A 260 9.11 1.87 4.67
C ASP A 260 8.91 0.99 3.42
N GLU A 261 7.67 0.64 3.09
CA GLU A 261 7.34 -0.12 1.87
C GLU A 261 7.55 0.68 0.57
N MET A 262 7.55 2.02 0.63
CA MET A 262 7.81 2.88 -0.53
C MET A 262 9.28 3.05 -0.84
N VAL A 263 10.18 2.75 0.10
CA VAL A 263 11.63 2.94 -0.08
C VAL A 263 12.10 2.24 -1.35
N MET A 264 12.88 2.95 -2.17
CA MET A 264 13.41 2.42 -3.42
C MET A 264 14.05 1.05 -3.23
N GLY A 265 13.50 0.02 -3.89
CA GLY A 265 13.99 -1.35 -3.84
C GLY A 265 13.69 -2.11 -2.54
N ALA A 266 12.96 -1.52 -1.60
CA ALA A 266 12.37 -2.28 -0.51
C ALA A 266 11.34 -3.28 -1.05
N ILE A 267 11.21 -4.41 -0.38
CA ILE A 267 10.34 -5.51 -0.81
C ILE A 267 9.35 -5.82 0.29
N THR A 268 8.07 -5.80 -0.02
CA THR A 268 7.02 -6.10 0.94
C THR A 268 6.32 -7.40 0.59
N PHE A 269 6.05 -8.22 1.60
CA PHE A 269 5.11 -9.32 1.54
C PHE A 269 3.93 -9.03 2.46
N GLY A 270 2.73 -8.99 1.90
CA GLY A 270 1.49 -8.89 2.67
C GLY A 270 0.90 -10.25 2.97
N PHE A 271 0.37 -10.40 4.18
CA PHE A 271 -0.26 -11.63 4.66
C PHE A 271 -1.69 -11.37 5.12
N GLY A 272 -2.55 -12.35 4.92
CA GLY A 272 -3.92 -12.31 5.41
C GLY A 272 -4.93 -11.75 4.42
N ARG A 273 -5.74 -10.74 4.83
CA ARG A 273 -6.81 -10.22 4.00
C ARG A 273 -6.30 -9.66 2.69
N GLN A 274 -6.86 -10.17 1.60
CA GLN A 274 -6.56 -9.75 0.24
C GLN A 274 -7.68 -8.87 -0.29
N ASP A 275 -7.33 -7.67 -0.74
CA ASP A 275 -8.29 -6.81 -1.43
C ASP A 275 -8.75 -7.48 -2.73
N PRO A 276 -10.06 -7.50 -3.04
CA PRO A 276 -10.58 -8.08 -4.28
C PRO A 276 -9.97 -7.53 -5.57
N ILE A 277 -9.40 -6.33 -5.55
CA ILE A 277 -8.72 -5.72 -6.70
C ILE A 277 -7.54 -6.56 -7.19
N PHE A 278 -6.87 -7.30 -6.31
CA PHE A 278 -5.77 -8.20 -6.65
C PHE A 278 -6.19 -9.45 -7.41
N GLN A 279 -7.49 -9.78 -7.41
CA GLN A 279 -8.05 -10.98 -8.07
C GLN A 279 -7.33 -12.28 -7.66
N GLY A 280 -6.88 -12.33 -6.41
CA GLY A 280 -6.25 -13.50 -5.83
C GLY A 280 -7.23 -14.46 -5.16
N ASN A 281 -6.71 -15.49 -4.48
CA ASN A 281 -7.52 -16.57 -3.92
C ASN A 281 -7.56 -16.61 -2.38
N VAL A 282 -6.82 -15.76 -1.68
CA VAL A 282 -6.86 -15.70 -0.21
C VAL A 282 -8.20 -15.13 0.27
N GLY A 283 -8.64 -14.05 -0.35
CA GLY A 283 -9.91 -13.41 -0.05
C GLY A 283 -9.95 -12.75 1.34
N ASN A 284 -11.13 -12.78 1.97
CA ASN A 284 -11.35 -12.08 3.22
C ASN A 284 -10.80 -12.90 4.40
N ALA A 285 -9.71 -12.41 5.00
CA ALA A 285 -9.18 -12.88 6.29
C ALA A 285 -9.47 -11.84 7.38
N LYS A 286 -9.41 -12.27 8.64
CA LYS A 286 -9.71 -11.41 9.79
C LYS A 286 -8.66 -10.34 10.08
N MET A 287 -7.49 -10.43 9.46
CA MET A 287 -6.42 -9.46 9.59
C MET A 287 -5.66 -9.30 8.28
N HIS A 288 -4.90 -8.21 8.20
CA HIS A 288 -3.86 -7.95 7.22
C HIS A 288 -2.58 -7.56 7.96
N SER A 289 -1.43 -7.96 7.45
CA SER A 289 -0.15 -7.59 8.04
C SER A 289 0.94 -7.60 6.98
N ASP A 290 1.69 -6.52 6.91
CA ASP A 290 2.81 -6.37 5.99
C ASP A 290 4.14 -6.56 6.70
N VAL A 291 5.11 -7.07 5.94
CA VAL A 291 6.51 -7.18 6.38
C VAL A 291 7.42 -6.65 5.29
N VAL A 292 8.43 -5.88 5.68
CA VAL A 292 9.34 -5.20 4.76
C VAL A 292 10.75 -5.76 4.87
N LEU A 293 11.34 -6.09 3.71
CA LEU A 293 12.77 -6.33 3.54
C LEU A 293 13.40 -5.04 3.04
N THR A 294 14.51 -4.63 3.65
CA THR A 294 15.17 -3.35 3.33
C THR A 294 15.77 -3.32 1.93
N SER A 295 16.19 -4.47 1.41
CA SER A 295 16.75 -4.62 0.07
C SER A 295 16.71 -6.07 -0.40
N GLY A 296 16.86 -6.25 -1.71
CA GLY A 296 16.97 -7.57 -2.32
C GLY A 296 17.35 -7.50 -3.79
N ARG A 297 17.45 -8.67 -4.40
CA ARG A 297 17.55 -8.85 -5.83
C ARG A 297 16.28 -9.51 -6.33
N VAL A 298 15.59 -8.83 -7.23
CA VAL A 298 14.37 -9.32 -7.89
C VAL A 298 14.69 -9.65 -9.34
N THR A 299 14.40 -10.88 -9.75
CA THR A 299 14.52 -11.31 -11.14
C THR A 299 13.16 -11.73 -11.70
N LEU A 300 12.92 -11.39 -12.95
CA LEU A 300 11.73 -11.70 -13.73
C LEU A 300 12.14 -12.60 -14.89
N ASP A 301 11.71 -13.85 -14.89
CA ASP A 301 12.14 -14.88 -15.87
C ASP A 301 13.67 -14.90 -16.08
N GLY A 302 14.43 -14.66 -14.98
CA GLY A 302 15.89 -14.61 -14.95
C GLY A 302 16.53 -13.24 -15.24
N ALA A 303 15.77 -12.26 -15.75
CA ALA A 303 16.25 -10.89 -15.95
C ALA A 303 16.19 -10.08 -14.65
N VAL A 304 17.26 -9.37 -14.27
CA VAL A 304 17.29 -8.54 -13.07
C VAL A 304 16.40 -7.30 -13.26
N MET A 305 15.39 -7.13 -12.41
CA MET A 305 14.53 -5.94 -12.34
C MET A 305 15.05 -4.91 -11.33
N CYS A 306 15.43 -5.40 -10.16
CA CYS A 306 15.93 -4.58 -9.06
C CYS A 306 17.06 -5.33 -8.33
N GLU A 307 18.09 -4.61 -7.91
CA GLU A 307 19.17 -5.16 -7.08
C GLU A 307 19.78 -4.06 -6.22
N ASN A 308 20.00 -4.35 -4.93
CA ASN A 308 20.59 -3.41 -3.97
C ASN A 308 19.95 -2.01 -4.04
N ASN A 309 18.63 -1.95 -3.92
CA ASN A 309 17.82 -0.72 -3.96
C ASN A 309 17.97 0.11 -5.26
N THR A 310 18.37 -0.53 -6.34
CA THR A 310 18.53 0.11 -7.66
C THR A 310 17.67 -0.62 -8.68
N LEU A 311 16.77 0.10 -9.31
CA LEU A 311 15.96 -0.40 -10.44
C LEU A 311 16.84 -0.47 -11.70
N ASN A 312 16.65 -1.51 -12.51
CA ASN A 312 17.45 -1.73 -13.71
C ASN A 312 17.12 -0.72 -14.83
N PRO A 313 18.05 0.19 -15.18
CA PRO A 313 17.81 1.19 -16.22
C PRO A 313 17.66 0.59 -17.62
N ASP A 314 18.25 -0.59 -17.90
CA ASP A 314 18.15 -1.26 -19.19
C ASP A 314 16.73 -1.77 -19.48
N LEU A 315 15.91 -1.93 -18.42
CA LEU A 315 14.48 -2.22 -18.53
C LEU A 315 13.62 -0.94 -18.64
N GLY A 316 14.24 0.25 -18.72
CA GLY A 316 13.56 1.53 -18.75
C GLY A 316 13.05 2.00 -17.38
N LEU A 317 13.59 1.45 -16.28
CA LEU A 317 13.19 1.75 -14.90
C LEU A 317 14.06 2.81 -14.22
N GLY A 318 15.06 3.37 -14.91
CA GLY A 318 15.93 4.41 -14.36
C GLY A 318 15.31 5.81 -14.35
N GLY A 319 16.02 6.75 -13.68
CA GLY A 319 15.68 8.19 -13.71
C GLY A 319 14.64 8.64 -12.67
N LEU A 320 14.53 7.90 -11.55
CA LEU A 320 13.81 8.31 -10.35
C LEU A 320 14.73 9.04 -9.38
#